data_5f42bf1507d5ea0848029b02d3f851b3
#
_entry.id   5f42bf1507d5ea0848029b02d3f851b3
#
_cell.length_a   1.000
_cell.length_b   1.000
_cell.length_c   1.000
_cell.angle_alpha   90.00
_cell.angle_beta   90.00
_cell.angle_gamma   90.00
#
_symmetry.space_group_name_H-M   'P 1'
#
loop_
_entity.id
_entity.type
_entity.pdbx_description
1 polymer ?
#
loop_
_entity_poly.entity_id
_entity_poly.type
_entity_poly.pdbx_seq_one_letter_code
_entity_poly.pdbx_strand_id
1 'polypeptide(L)'
;MLNKSPKYSLRFGLFLCVFVVTLLFGGFSARAATPDLQVKSAIAVDANTGQILYQKNDQQKLPIASMTKLLSVYIVLREIKAGRLHWNQQVAISPEIAKMSRNPDLTNVPLSANRTYTVRELYQASLITSANGAVSALGNAVSGSPHRFIDKMRTTAKQLHLTSAHIVTASGITNGQAGKLGYPSVAKNDENTMSAQDVARLAQVLLKDYPEILQTTQLSKAWFDKGGSSQTRMQNWDMMLRGLSQYQSNLPVDGLKTGTSKAAGGNFTGTVSKHGHRIITVVMHAQNKKTGDPARFVQTRYLMDWVYASYRPVTLNTQTYQLSNVKVPMGKVKTAEITAAKPTTVWLGKRQSRTQLKSQLLIDTGHQEKDGLKAPLAANTTVGKVRLTLAGKTISQIDDSDTVSLPVKTIYNIKQANWLVRTWRDFLSLF
;
A
#
# COMPACT_ATOMS: atom_id res chain seq x y z
N MET A 1 -19.28 -83.63 10.07
CA MET A 1 -18.32 -82.66 10.64
C MET A 1 -17.95 -81.65 9.58
N LEU A 2 -18.50 -80.48 9.71
CA LEU A 2 -18.38 -79.40 8.65
C LEU A 2 -17.28 -78.44 9.05
N ASN A 3 -16.23 -78.38 8.24
CA ASN A 3 -15.11 -77.48 8.37
C ASN A 3 -15.49 -76.13 7.77
N LYS A 4 -15.73 -75.05 8.58
CA LYS A 4 -16.02 -73.72 8.17
C LYS A 4 -14.71 -72.90 8.03
N SER A 5 -14.37 -72.53 6.85
CA SER A 5 -13.18 -71.77 6.47
C SER A 5 -13.20 -70.30 7.00
N PRO A 6 -12.05 -69.69 7.33
CA PRO A 6 -11.94 -68.31 7.85
C PRO A 6 -11.82 -67.29 6.70
N LYS A 7 -12.88 -67.10 5.92
CA LYS A 7 -12.87 -66.10 4.81
C LYS A 7 -13.23 -64.67 5.25
N TYR A 8 -13.64 -64.47 6.51
CA TYR A 8 -14.10 -63.11 6.95
C TYR A 8 -12.99 -62.28 7.63
N SER A 9 -11.94 -62.91 8.15
CA SER A 9 -10.86 -62.21 8.85
C SER A 9 -9.92 -61.45 7.88
N LEU A 10 -9.73 -61.96 6.67
CA LEU A 10 -8.86 -61.32 5.68
C LEU A 10 -9.49 -60.04 5.07
N ARG A 11 -10.81 -60.03 4.90
CA ARG A 11 -11.53 -58.84 4.37
C ARG A 11 -11.62 -57.71 5.38
N PHE A 12 -11.72 -58.00 6.69
CA PHE A 12 -11.75 -56.99 7.72
C PHE A 12 -10.37 -56.36 7.94
N GLY A 13 -9.28 -57.14 7.86
CA GLY A 13 -7.90 -56.63 7.92
C GLY A 13 -7.56 -55.71 6.73
N LEU A 14 -8.04 -56.07 5.52
CA LEU A 14 -7.82 -55.25 4.32
C LEU A 14 -8.59 -53.92 4.37
N PHE A 15 -9.83 -53.92 4.91
CA PHE A 15 -10.62 -52.69 5.11
C PHE A 15 -10.01 -51.79 6.17
N LEU A 16 -9.48 -52.36 7.26
CA LEU A 16 -8.81 -51.56 8.32
C LEU A 16 -7.48 -50.97 7.82
N CYS A 17 -6.69 -51.69 7.05
CA CYS A 17 -5.46 -51.17 6.43
C CYS A 17 -5.74 -50.05 5.40
N VAL A 18 -6.78 -50.17 4.59
CA VAL A 18 -7.17 -49.12 3.62
C VAL A 18 -7.68 -47.88 4.37
N PHE A 19 -8.43 -48.05 5.49
CA PHE A 19 -8.90 -46.93 6.28
C PHE A 19 -7.79 -46.22 7.06
N VAL A 20 -6.79 -46.96 7.58
CA VAL A 20 -5.60 -46.37 8.25
C VAL A 20 -4.69 -45.67 7.23
N VAL A 21 -4.51 -46.22 6.04
CA VAL A 21 -3.73 -45.57 4.96
C VAL A 21 -4.42 -44.28 4.48
N THR A 22 -5.77 -44.25 4.35
CA THR A 22 -6.49 -43.02 4.03
C THR A 22 -6.43 -41.98 5.13
N LEU A 23 -6.35 -42.33 6.41
CA LEU A 23 -6.14 -41.40 7.52
C LEU A 23 -4.70 -40.86 7.57
N LEU A 24 -3.70 -41.62 7.14
CA LEU A 24 -2.30 -41.18 7.08
C LEU A 24 -2.04 -40.20 5.88
N PHE A 25 -2.83 -40.29 4.83
CA PHE A 25 -2.75 -39.34 3.69
C PHE A 25 -3.70 -38.13 3.80
N GLY A 26 -4.59 -38.11 4.84
CA GLY A 26 -5.56 -37.03 5.05
C GLY A 26 -5.00 -35.71 5.60
N GLY A 27 -3.68 -35.61 5.80
CA GLY A 27 -3.04 -34.46 6.47
C GLY A 27 -2.25 -33.48 5.60
N PHE A 28 -2.16 -33.69 4.31
CA PHE A 28 -1.54 -32.70 3.41
C PHE A 28 -2.52 -31.57 3.12
N SER A 29 -2.66 -30.64 4.08
CA SER A 29 -3.27 -29.34 3.75
C SER A 29 -2.42 -28.69 2.66
N ALA A 30 -2.91 -28.68 1.43
CA ALA A 30 -2.26 -28.02 0.32
C ALA A 30 -1.89 -26.60 0.73
N ARG A 31 -0.62 -26.24 0.62
CA ARG A 31 -0.19 -24.84 0.65
C ARG A 31 -0.97 -24.16 -0.46
N ALA A 32 -1.75 -23.14 -0.17
CA ALA A 32 -2.35 -22.37 -1.23
C ALA A 32 -1.21 -21.96 -2.16
N ALA A 33 -1.22 -22.49 -3.38
CA ALA A 33 -0.19 -22.20 -4.36
C ALA A 33 -0.12 -20.68 -4.53
N THR A 34 1.08 -20.14 -4.67
CA THR A 34 1.26 -18.71 -4.98
C THR A 34 0.51 -18.43 -6.28
N PRO A 35 -0.36 -17.41 -6.34
CA PRO A 35 -1.17 -17.17 -7.53
C PRO A 35 -0.29 -16.83 -8.74
N ASP A 36 -0.50 -17.51 -9.84
CA ASP A 36 0.06 -17.11 -11.13
C ASP A 36 -0.90 -16.12 -11.80
N LEU A 37 -0.64 -14.84 -11.60
CA LEU A 37 -1.45 -13.76 -12.15
C LEU A 37 -1.10 -13.53 -13.63
N GLN A 38 -2.12 -13.37 -14.47
CA GLN A 38 -1.98 -13.06 -15.89
C GLN A 38 -1.74 -11.56 -16.11
N VAL A 39 -0.59 -11.08 -15.58
CA VAL A 39 -0.17 -9.68 -15.58
C VAL A 39 1.36 -9.59 -15.73
N LYS A 40 1.89 -8.45 -16.17
CA LYS A 40 3.34 -8.26 -16.22
C LYS A 40 3.95 -8.01 -14.85
N SER A 41 3.27 -7.23 -14.01
CA SER A 41 3.75 -6.91 -12.66
C SER A 41 2.59 -6.82 -11.69
N ALA A 42 2.80 -7.26 -10.45
CA ALA A 42 1.83 -7.11 -9.38
C ALA A 42 2.50 -7.11 -8.00
N ILE A 43 1.86 -6.43 -7.03
CA ILE A 43 2.25 -6.44 -5.63
C ILE A 43 1.01 -6.40 -4.75
N ALA A 44 1.08 -7.01 -3.57
CA ALA A 44 0.12 -6.83 -2.48
C ALA A 44 0.88 -6.49 -1.20
N VAL A 45 0.42 -5.47 -0.48
CA VAL A 45 1.06 -5.01 0.75
C VAL A 45 0.03 -4.71 1.84
N ASP A 46 0.45 -4.82 3.09
CA ASP A 46 -0.28 -4.24 4.23
C ASP A 46 -0.25 -2.72 4.15
N ALA A 47 -1.41 -2.08 4.25
CA ALA A 47 -1.50 -0.62 4.09
C ALA A 47 -0.83 0.15 5.24
N ASN A 48 -0.72 -0.42 6.44
CA ASN A 48 -0.16 0.25 7.60
C ASN A 48 1.37 0.11 7.67
N THR A 49 1.87 -1.12 7.52
CA THR A 49 3.30 -1.42 7.71
C THR A 49 4.09 -1.46 6.40
N GLY A 50 3.40 -1.56 5.27
CA GLY A 50 4.06 -1.79 3.98
C GLY A 50 4.60 -3.21 3.81
N GLN A 51 4.29 -4.14 4.72
CA GLN A 51 4.74 -5.53 4.59
C GLN A 51 4.31 -6.10 3.24
N ILE A 52 5.25 -6.66 2.49
CA ILE A 52 4.98 -7.29 1.20
C ILE A 52 4.37 -8.67 1.45
N LEU A 53 3.18 -8.90 0.91
CA LEU A 53 2.42 -10.14 1.03
C LEU A 53 2.47 -10.97 -0.25
N TYR A 54 2.64 -10.30 -1.39
CA TYR A 54 2.84 -10.90 -2.71
C TYR A 54 3.65 -9.95 -3.59
N GLN A 55 4.48 -10.51 -4.46
CA GLN A 55 5.20 -9.75 -5.49
C GLN A 55 5.41 -10.58 -6.74
N LYS A 56 5.29 -9.94 -7.91
CA LYS A 56 5.60 -10.46 -9.24
C LYS A 56 6.17 -9.33 -10.07
N ASN A 57 7.47 -9.36 -10.39
CA ASN A 57 8.16 -8.32 -11.16
C ASN A 57 7.85 -6.89 -10.67
N ASP A 58 7.68 -6.72 -9.37
CA ASP A 58 7.15 -5.51 -8.72
C ASP A 58 8.05 -4.28 -8.88
N GLN A 59 9.33 -4.46 -9.18
CA GLN A 59 10.29 -3.39 -9.46
C GLN A 59 10.38 -3.02 -10.96
N GLN A 60 9.70 -3.76 -11.84
CA GLN A 60 9.70 -3.47 -13.27
C GLN A 60 9.00 -2.12 -13.55
N LYS A 61 9.69 -1.20 -14.21
CA LYS A 61 9.11 0.07 -14.68
C LYS A 61 8.17 -0.18 -15.84
N LEU A 62 6.90 0.15 -15.67
CA LEU A 62 5.87 -0.01 -16.68
C LEU A 62 5.06 1.29 -16.81
N PRO A 63 4.44 1.56 -17.96
CA PRO A 63 3.50 2.66 -18.12
C PRO A 63 2.36 2.54 -17.11
N ILE A 64 2.09 3.62 -16.37
CA ILE A 64 1.07 3.64 -15.31
C ILE A 64 -0.24 4.30 -15.75
N ALA A 65 -0.22 5.01 -16.88
CA ALA A 65 -1.37 5.74 -17.38
C ALA A 65 -2.05 6.57 -16.25
N SER A 66 -3.37 6.54 -16.16
CA SER A 66 -4.13 7.35 -15.19
C SER A 66 -3.91 7.00 -13.71
N MET A 67 -3.14 5.96 -13.35
CA MET A 67 -2.68 5.81 -11.96
C MET A 67 -1.76 6.97 -11.53
N THR A 68 -1.16 7.67 -12.48
CA THR A 68 -0.44 8.96 -12.28
C THR A 68 -1.23 9.96 -11.43
N LYS A 69 -2.57 9.98 -11.56
CA LYS A 69 -3.44 10.92 -10.85
C LYS A 69 -3.39 10.75 -9.33
N LEU A 70 -2.94 9.60 -8.83
CA LEU A 70 -2.69 9.42 -7.39
C LEU A 70 -1.60 10.37 -6.89
N LEU A 71 -0.51 10.56 -7.67
CA LEU A 71 0.55 11.51 -7.32
C LEU A 71 0.07 12.96 -7.45
N SER A 72 -0.67 13.28 -8.51
CA SER A 72 -1.23 14.62 -8.72
C SER A 72 -2.19 15.00 -7.59
N VAL A 73 -3.07 14.08 -7.20
CA VAL A 73 -4.05 14.27 -6.13
C VAL A 73 -3.36 14.32 -4.75
N TYR A 74 -2.31 13.54 -4.52
CA TYR A 74 -1.51 13.66 -3.30
C TYR A 74 -0.98 15.09 -3.11
N ILE A 75 -0.47 15.70 -4.18
CA ILE A 75 0.02 17.09 -4.14
C ILE A 75 -1.14 18.06 -3.86
N VAL A 76 -2.28 17.89 -4.52
CA VAL A 76 -3.48 18.73 -4.29
C VAL A 76 -3.92 18.65 -2.83
N LEU A 77 -4.03 17.46 -2.27
CA LEU A 77 -4.41 17.25 -0.87
C LEU A 77 -3.38 17.86 0.09
N ARG A 78 -2.09 17.76 -0.23
CA ARG A 78 -1.02 18.41 0.54
C ARG A 78 -1.14 19.92 0.55
N GLU A 79 -1.46 20.54 -0.58
CA GLU A 79 -1.66 21.99 -0.67
C GLU A 79 -2.93 22.43 0.10
N ILE A 80 -4.00 21.62 0.07
CA ILE A 80 -5.22 21.87 0.86
C ILE A 80 -4.93 21.77 2.36
N LYS A 81 -4.25 20.70 2.80
CA LYS A 81 -3.89 20.52 4.21
C LYS A 81 -2.99 21.63 4.74
N ALA A 82 -2.15 22.19 3.87
CA ALA A 82 -1.28 23.33 4.18
C ALA A 82 -1.97 24.71 4.08
N GLY A 83 -3.26 24.76 3.77
CA GLY A 83 -4.03 26.02 3.63
C GLY A 83 -3.68 26.87 2.41
N ARG A 84 -2.90 26.33 1.45
CA ARG A 84 -2.54 27.05 0.20
C ARG A 84 -3.55 26.84 -0.92
N LEU A 85 -4.42 25.86 -0.80
CA LEU A 85 -5.52 25.58 -1.72
C LEU A 85 -6.77 25.27 -0.88
N HIS A 86 -7.96 25.65 -1.36
CA HIS A 86 -9.21 25.45 -0.63
C HIS A 86 -10.23 24.69 -1.48
N TRP A 87 -11.03 23.83 -0.87
CA TRP A 87 -12.03 23.00 -1.56
C TRP A 87 -13.01 23.79 -2.43
N ASN A 88 -13.43 24.97 -1.95
CA ASN A 88 -14.39 25.85 -2.64
C ASN A 88 -13.70 26.90 -3.54
N GLN A 89 -12.36 26.90 -3.58
CA GLN A 89 -11.62 27.83 -4.45
C GLN A 89 -11.99 27.60 -5.90
N GLN A 90 -12.26 28.70 -6.62
CA GLN A 90 -12.59 28.70 -8.03
C GLN A 90 -11.32 28.60 -8.88
N VAL A 91 -11.30 27.68 -9.80
CA VAL A 91 -10.18 27.41 -10.72
C VAL A 91 -10.59 27.82 -12.13
N ALA A 92 -9.88 28.75 -12.69
CA ALA A 92 -10.05 29.18 -14.10
C ALA A 92 -9.50 28.06 -15.03
N ILE A 93 -10.16 27.88 -16.15
CA ILE A 93 -9.82 26.89 -17.16
C ILE A 93 -9.13 27.54 -18.34
N SER A 94 -7.88 27.16 -18.65
CA SER A 94 -7.20 27.64 -19.83
C SER A 94 -7.82 27.07 -21.12
N PRO A 95 -7.67 27.78 -22.27
CA PRO A 95 -8.15 27.27 -23.56
C PRO A 95 -7.62 25.87 -23.91
N GLU A 96 -6.37 25.59 -23.58
CA GLU A 96 -5.74 24.26 -23.80
C GLU A 96 -6.40 23.16 -22.97
N ILE A 97 -6.72 23.45 -21.69
CA ILE A 97 -7.42 22.52 -20.82
C ILE A 97 -8.85 22.30 -21.29
N ALA A 98 -9.55 23.38 -21.69
CA ALA A 98 -10.88 23.27 -22.26
C ALA A 98 -10.89 22.45 -23.55
N LYS A 99 -9.90 22.62 -24.43
CA LYS A 99 -9.71 21.79 -25.62
C LYS A 99 -9.47 20.32 -25.27
N MET A 100 -8.53 20.03 -24.36
CA MET A 100 -8.24 18.68 -23.87
C MET A 100 -9.49 18.01 -23.30
N SER A 101 -10.29 18.75 -22.52
CA SER A 101 -11.47 18.21 -21.85
C SER A 101 -12.59 17.77 -22.80
N ARG A 102 -12.53 18.18 -24.06
CA ARG A 102 -13.51 17.83 -25.12
C ARG A 102 -12.93 16.85 -26.13
N ASN A 103 -11.68 16.41 -25.96
CA ASN A 103 -11.10 15.40 -26.84
C ASN A 103 -11.79 14.04 -26.60
N PRO A 104 -12.46 13.43 -27.60
CA PRO A 104 -13.20 12.17 -27.46
C PRO A 104 -12.29 10.96 -27.20
N ASP A 105 -11.00 11.05 -27.57
CA ASP A 105 -10.02 9.98 -27.34
C ASP A 105 -9.54 9.92 -25.89
N LEU A 106 -9.92 10.91 -25.06
CA LEU A 106 -9.50 11.03 -23.67
C LEU A 106 -10.70 10.98 -22.72
N THR A 107 -10.50 10.36 -21.57
CA THR A 107 -11.52 10.37 -20.51
C THR A 107 -11.58 11.75 -19.86
N ASN A 108 -12.77 12.36 -19.85
CA ASN A 108 -12.96 13.71 -19.36
C ASN A 108 -14.39 13.97 -18.82
N VAL A 109 -14.53 15.14 -18.20
CA VAL A 109 -15.79 15.93 -18.12
C VAL A 109 -15.58 17.19 -18.95
N PRO A 110 -16.62 17.75 -19.62
CA PRO A 110 -16.47 18.94 -20.44
C PRO A 110 -16.19 20.17 -19.56
N LEU A 111 -15.10 20.89 -19.85
CA LEU A 111 -14.73 22.15 -19.20
C LEU A 111 -14.80 23.31 -20.17
N SER A 112 -15.18 24.50 -19.70
CA SER A 112 -15.26 25.74 -20.50
C SER A 112 -14.21 26.72 -20.05
N ALA A 113 -13.49 27.34 -20.99
CA ALA A 113 -12.53 28.41 -20.71
C ALA A 113 -13.19 29.69 -20.17
N ASN A 114 -14.49 29.86 -20.38
CA ASN A 114 -15.26 31.02 -19.90
C ASN A 114 -15.90 30.79 -18.54
N ARG A 115 -15.52 29.71 -17.84
CA ARG A 115 -16.08 29.34 -16.53
C ARG A 115 -14.99 28.94 -15.55
N THR A 116 -15.34 29.01 -14.29
CA THR A 116 -14.55 28.43 -13.20
C THR A 116 -15.27 27.21 -12.63
N TYR A 117 -14.50 26.33 -12.01
CA TYR A 117 -14.98 25.16 -11.28
C TYR A 117 -14.27 25.08 -9.95
N THR A 118 -14.92 24.55 -8.93
CA THR A 118 -14.29 24.39 -7.62
C THR A 118 -13.18 23.33 -7.65
N VAL A 119 -12.19 23.48 -6.78
CA VAL A 119 -11.17 22.45 -6.55
C VAL A 119 -11.83 21.09 -6.25
N ARG A 120 -12.91 21.07 -5.47
CA ARG A 120 -13.67 19.85 -5.11
C ARG A 120 -14.25 19.15 -6.33
N GLU A 121 -14.91 19.88 -7.23
CA GLU A 121 -15.47 19.29 -8.46
C GLU A 121 -14.39 18.69 -9.35
N LEU A 122 -13.30 19.44 -9.57
CA LEU A 122 -12.17 18.98 -10.38
C LEU A 122 -11.48 17.76 -9.74
N TYR A 123 -11.32 17.74 -8.41
CA TYR A 123 -10.78 16.61 -7.66
C TYR A 123 -11.64 15.35 -7.82
N GLN A 124 -12.95 15.48 -7.64
CA GLN A 124 -13.88 14.37 -7.82
C GLN A 124 -13.88 13.85 -9.26
N ALA A 125 -13.89 14.74 -10.24
CA ALA A 125 -13.83 14.36 -11.66
C ALA A 125 -12.51 13.63 -12.00
N SER A 126 -11.39 14.05 -11.40
CA SER A 126 -10.08 13.40 -11.59
C SER A 126 -10.03 11.97 -11.08
N LEU A 127 -10.74 11.65 -9.99
CA LEU A 127 -10.73 10.34 -9.37
C LEU A 127 -11.85 9.45 -9.89
N ILE A 128 -13.09 9.95 -9.95
CA ILE A 128 -14.28 9.14 -10.29
C ILE A 128 -14.24 8.78 -11.78
N THR A 129 -14.30 9.78 -12.66
CA THR A 129 -14.31 9.51 -14.11
C THR A 129 -12.92 9.60 -14.74
N SER A 130 -11.88 9.80 -13.93
CA SER A 130 -10.50 9.89 -14.44
C SER A 130 -10.24 11.07 -15.38
N ALA A 131 -10.97 12.21 -15.23
CA ALA A 131 -10.93 13.35 -16.13
C ALA A 131 -9.52 13.95 -16.24
N ASN A 132 -8.94 13.93 -17.46
CA ASN A 132 -7.59 14.43 -17.73
C ASN A 132 -7.52 15.95 -17.66
N GLY A 133 -8.52 16.67 -18.19
CA GLY A 133 -8.62 18.12 -18.10
C GLY A 133 -8.76 18.61 -16.66
N ALA A 134 -9.54 17.89 -15.84
CA ALA A 134 -9.75 18.27 -14.44
C ALA A 134 -8.46 18.22 -13.61
N VAL A 135 -7.67 17.14 -13.72
CA VAL A 135 -6.40 17.04 -12.99
C VAL A 135 -5.36 18.04 -13.51
N SER A 136 -5.37 18.36 -14.81
CA SER A 136 -4.52 19.40 -15.40
C SER A 136 -4.88 20.79 -14.87
N ALA A 137 -6.17 21.09 -14.70
CA ALA A 137 -6.65 22.34 -14.10
C ALA A 137 -6.22 22.46 -12.63
N LEU A 138 -6.32 21.37 -11.86
CA LEU A 138 -5.80 21.33 -10.48
C LEU A 138 -4.29 21.57 -10.43
N GLY A 139 -3.53 20.98 -11.36
CA GLY A 139 -2.10 21.23 -11.47
C GLY A 139 -1.76 22.70 -11.71
N ASN A 140 -2.50 23.35 -12.60
CA ASN A 140 -2.36 24.79 -12.85
C ASN A 140 -2.72 25.63 -11.61
N ALA A 141 -3.79 25.26 -10.90
CA ALA A 141 -4.18 25.95 -9.67
C ALA A 141 -3.10 25.86 -8.58
N VAL A 142 -2.41 24.71 -8.50
CA VAL A 142 -1.33 24.49 -7.52
C VAL A 142 -0.03 25.20 -7.89
N SER A 143 0.33 25.27 -9.18
CA SER A 143 1.69 25.66 -9.60
C SER A 143 1.74 26.80 -10.60
N GLY A 144 0.60 27.33 -11.03
CA GLY A 144 0.50 28.43 -12.02
C GLY A 144 0.77 28.01 -13.45
N SER A 145 1.37 26.82 -13.68
CA SER A 145 1.58 26.28 -15.04
C SER A 145 1.69 24.76 -15.06
N PRO A 146 1.38 24.10 -16.21
CA PRO A 146 1.49 22.66 -16.36
C PRO A 146 2.92 22.14 -16.08
N HIS A 147 3.93 22.81 -16.64
CA HIS A 147 5.33 22.39 -16.52
C HIS A 147 5.82 22.48 -15.08
N ARG A 148 5.54 23.59 -14.37
CA ARG A 148 5.87 23.72 -12.94
C ARG A 148 5.17 22.66 -12.09
N PHE A 149 3.97 22.25 -12.47
CA PHE A 149 3.29 21.17 -11.76
C PHE A 149 3.97 19.82 -11.99
N ILE A 150 4.37 19.52 -13.22
CA ILE A 150 5.13 18.29 -13.55
C ILE A 150 6.45 18.28 -12.79
N ASP A 151 7.18 19.40 -12.68
CA ASP A 151 8.40 19.50 -11.89
C ASP A 151 8.13 19.29 -10.38
N LYS A 152 7.02 19.85 -9.88
CA LYS A 152 6.55 19.59 -8.51
C LYS A 152 6.22 18.09 -8.30
N MET A 153 5.62 17.43 -9.28
CA MET A 153 5.37 15.98 -9.25
C MET A 153 6.69 15.19 -9.18
N ARG A 154 7.67 15.51 -10.01
CA ARG A 154 9.02 14.90 -10.00
C ARG A 154 9.72 15.08 -8.67
N THR A 155 9.69 16.30 -8.11
CA THR A 155 10.25 16.60 -6.79
C THR A 155 9.52 15.83 -5.70
N THR A 156 8.19 15.76 -5.75
CA THR A 156 7.38 15.00 -4.79
C THR A 156 7.65 13.50 -4.88
N ALA A 157 7.79 12.96 -6.10
CA ALA A 157 8.16 11.55 -6.29
C ALA A 157 9.51 11.23 -5.62
N LYS A 158 10.51 12.10 -5.76
CA LYS A 158 11.81 11.95 -5.06
C LYS A 158 11.64 12.00 -3.54
N GLN A 159 10.87 12.96 -3.01
CA GLN A 159 10.60 13.09 -1.57
C GLN A 159 9.88 11.87 -0.99
N LEU A 160 9.01 11.22 -1.78
CA LEU A 160 8.32 10.00 -1.41
C LEU A 160 9.16 8.74 -1.71
N HIS A 161 10.41 8.89 -2.16
CA HIS A 161 11.30 7.79 -2.56
C HIS A 161 10.69 6.86 -3.63
N LEU A 162 9.96 7.42 -4.59
CA LEU A 162 9.44 6.72 -5.76
C LEU A 162 10.54 6.67 -6.82
N THR A 163 11.53 5.81 -6.61
CA THR A 163 12.81 5.84 -7.36
C THR A 163 12.69 5.41 -8.81
N SER A 164 11.64 4.69 -9.15
CA SER A 164 11.36 4.23 -10.52
C SER A 164 10.55 5.25 -11.34
N ALA A 165 10.01 6.31 -10.70
CA ALA A 165 9.08 7.24 -11.33
C ALA A 165 9.71 8.06 -12.46
N HIS A 166 9.09 7.99 -13.64
CA HIS A 166 9.32 8.88 -14.78
C HIS A 166 8.04 9.63 -15.07
N ILE A 167 8.03 10.97 -14.95
CA ILE A 167 6.83 11.80 -15.00
C ILE A 167 6.96 12.85 -16.11
N VAL A 168 6.03 12.83 -17.06
CA VAL A 168 5.99 13.75 -18.21
C VAL A 168 4.66 14.49 -18.35
N THR A 169 3.57 13.99 -17.75
CA THR A 169 2.27 14.65 -17.75
C THR A 169 1.58 14.55 -16.39
N ALA A 170 0.69 15.50 -16.09
CA ALA A 170 -0.08 15.51 -14.85
C ALA A 170 -1.12 14.39 -14.75
N SER A 171 -1.56 13.83 -15.87
CA SER A 171 -2.70 12.91 -15.96
C SER A 171 -2.33 11.48 -16.35
N GLY A 172 -1.09 11.24 -16.86
CA GLY A 172 -0.62 9.94 -17.31
C GLY A 172 -1.04 9.56 -18.73
N ILE A 173 -1.47 10.52 -19.55
CA ILE A 173 -1.58 10.37 -21.00
C ILE A 173 -0.20 10.57 -21.63
N THR A 174 -0.03 10.23 -22.91
CA THR A 174 1.23 10.50 -23.62
C THR A 174 1.52 12.00 -23.70
N ASN A 175 2.78 12.36 -23.81
CA ASN A 175 3.20 13.77 -23.93
C ASN A 175 2.56 14.44 -25.16
N GLY A 176 2.44 13.70 -26.28
CA GLY A 176 1.76 14.19 -27.49
C GLY A 176 0.27 14.44 -27.32
N GLN A 177 -0.45 13.57 -26.58
CA GLN A 177 -1.86 13.76 -26.25
C GLN A 177 -2.06 14.97 -25.31
N ALA A 178 -1.11 15.25 -24.44
CA ALA A 178 -1.13 16.43 -23.58
C ALA A 178 -0.88 17.74 -24.36
N GLY A 179 -0.21 17.67 -25.51
CA GLY A 179 0.10 18.85 -26.34
C GLY A 179 0.86 19.91 -25.56
N LYS A 180 0.35 21.17 -25.54
CA LYS A 180 0.97 22.26 -24.77
C LYS A 180 0.96 22.07 -23.24
N LEU A 181 0.17 21.13 -22.72
CA LEU A 181 0.11 20.78 -21.30
C LEU A 181 1.13 19.70 -20.92
N GLY A 182 1.78 19.05 -21.90
CA GLY A 182 2.87 18.10 -21.72
C GLY A 182 4.19 18.81 -21.42
N TYR A 183 5.24 18.04 -21.20
CA TYR A 183 6.57 18.58 -20.89
C TYR A 183 7.36 18.87 -22.17
N PRO A 184 7.91 20.09 -22.35
CA PRO A 184 8.72 20.41 -23.52
C PRO A 184 9.99 19.52 -23.57
N SER A 185 10.50 19.28 -24.76
CA SER A 185 11.72 18.48 -25.01
C SER A 185 11.59 16.99 -24.68
N VAL A 186 10.36 16.49 -24.44
CA VAL A 186 10.06 15.07 -24.23
C VAL A 186 9.35 14.51 -25.47
N ALA A 187 9.67 13.30 -25.86
CA ALA A 187 9.09 12.66 -27.03
C ALA A 187 7.55 12.55 -26.94
N LYS A 188 6.87 12.70 -28.09
CA LYS A 188 5.39 12.71 -28.14
C LYS A 188 4.76 11.40 -27.64
N ASN A 189 5.42 10.28 -27.86
CA ASN A 189 4.96 8.96 -27.46
C ASN A 189 5.37 8.57 -26.02
N ASP A 190 6.14 9.42 -25.34
CA ASP A 190 6.55 9.18 -23.96
C ASP A 190 5.36 9.35 -23.01
N GLU A 191 5.27 8.49 -22.00
CA GLU A 191 4.24 8.50 -20.98
C GLU A 191 4.82 8.17 -19.61
N ASN A 192 4.06 8.49 -18.55
CA ASN A 192 4.52 8.26 -17.20
C ASN A 192 4.71 6.77 -16.90
N THR A 193 5.86 6.42 -16.35
CA THR A 193 6.17 5.05 -15.91
C THR A 193 6.49 5.01 -14.42
N MET A 194 6.23 3.87 -13.79
CA MET A 194 6.56 3.58 -12.40
C MET A 194 6.54 2.07 -12.17
N SER A 195 7.21 1.58 -11.16
CA SER A 195 7.12 0.18 -10.71
C SER A 195 5.85 -0.06 -9.88
N ALA A 196 5.37 -1.30 -9.79
CA ALA A 196 4.24 -1.66 -8.93
C ALA A 196 4.56 -1.38 -7.45
N GLN A 197 5.81 -1.56 -7.03
CA GLN A 197 6.28 -1.25 -5.68
C GLN A 197 6.14 0.24 -5.37
N ASP A 198 6.60 1.12 -6.25
CA ASP A 198 6.48 2.56 -6.05
C ASP A 198 5.02 3.06 -6.11
N VAL A 199 4.18 2.47 -6.96
CA VAL A 199 2.74 2.77 -6.98
C VAL A 199 2.09 2.34 -5.67
N ALA A 200 2.45 1.17 -5.11
CA ALA A 200 1.95 0.72 -3.82
C ALA A 200 2.43 1.62 -2.68
N ARG A 201 3.69 2.07 -2.72
CA ARG A 201 4.24 3.05 -1.77
C ARG A 201 3.50 4.39 -1.84
N LEU A 202 3.27 4.92 -3.03
CA LEU A 202 2.46 6.13 -3.23
C LEU A 202 1.04 5.95 -2.64
N ALA A 203 0.39 4.82 -2.91
CA ALA A 203 -0.94 4.53 -2.38
C ALA A 203 -0.93 4.40 -0.85
N GLN A 204 0.10 3.78 -0.26
CA GLN A 204 0.26 3.67 1.18
C GLN A 204 0.39 5.05 1.84
N VAL A 205 1.29 5.90 1.33
CA VAL A 205 1.49 7.25 1.87
C VAL A 205 0.22 8.10 1.69
N LEU A 206 -0.44 8.00 0.55
CA LEU A 206 -1.70 8.68 0.27
C LEU A 206 -2.80 8.30 1.26
N LEU A 207 -2.99 7.02 1.54
CA LEU A 207 -3.98 6.53 2.51
C LEU A 207 -3.63 6.88 3.95
N LYS A 208 -2.35 6.93 4.28
CA LYS A 208 -1.87 7.32 5.61
C LYS A 208 -2.06 8.83 5.88
N ASP A 209 -1.70 9.67 4.91
CA ASP A 209 -1.68 11.13 5.09
C ASP A 209 -3.04 11.80 4.81
N TYR A 210 -3.86 11.17 3.95
CA TYR A 210 -5.14 11.66 3.44
C TYR A 210 -6.18 10.52 3.29
N PRO A 211 -6.56 9.83 4.37
CA PRO A 211 -7.51 8.71 4.33
C PRO A 211 -8.89 9.10 3.76
N GLU A 212 -9.21 10.40 3.79
CA GLU A 212 -10.45 10.96 3.23
C GLU A 212 -10.57 10.76 1.71
N ILE A 213 -9.50 10.42 1.00
CA ILE A 213 -9.57 10.09 -0.43
C ILE A 213 -10.58 8.97 -0.70
N LEU A 214 -10.72 8.03 0.24
CA LEU A 214 -11.67 6.93 0.14
C LEU A 214 -13.12 7.39 0.06
N GLN A 215 -13.47 8.55 0.65
CA GLN A 215 -14.80 9.13 0.54
C GLN A 215 -15.17 9.44 -0.92
N THR A 216 -14.18 9.74 -1.76
CA THR A 216 -14.39 9.99 -3.19
C THR A 216 -14.20 8.73 -4.03
N THR A 217 -13.14 7.95 -3.80
CA THR A 217 -12.82 6.80 -4.66
C THR A 217 -13.85 5.67 -4.56
N GLN A 218 -14.55 5.51 -3.42
CA GLN A 218 -15.62 4.54 -3.25
C GLN A 218 -16.93 4.88 -3.97
N LEU A 219 -17.07 6.12 -4.49
CA LEU A 219 -18.28 6.53 -5.21
C LEU A 219 -18.32 5.87 -6.59
N SER A 220 -19.31 5.01 -6.81
CA SER A 220 -19.53 4.40 -8.13
C SER A 220 -20.05 5.39 -9.17
N LYS A 221 -20.76 6.43 -8.75
CA LYS A 221 -21.34 7.49 -9.58
C LYS A 221 -21.39 8.81 -8.81
N ALA A 222 -21.28 9.93 -9.54
CA ALA A 222 -21.48 11.28 -9.02
C ALA A 222 -21.90 12.24 -10.14
N TRP A 223 -22.30 13.46 -9.79
CA TRP A 223 -22.57 14.53 -10.75
C TRP A 223 -21.40 15.51 -10.74
N PHE A 224 -20.93 15.89 -11.93
CA PHE A 224 -20.05 17.03 -12.15
C PHE A 224 -20.89 18.23 -12.54
N ASP A 225 -20.55 19.45 -12.06
CA ASP A 225 -21.24 20.71 -12.35
C ASP A 225 -22.79 20.60 -12.22
N LYS A 226 -23.26 20.04 -11.09
CA LYS A 226 -24.68 19.76 -10.87
C LYS A 226 -25.51 21.06 -10.93
N GLY A 227 -26.46 21.11 -11.84
CA GLY A 227 -27.27 22.30 -12.12
C GLY A 227 -26.60 23.32 -13.04
N GLY A 228 -25.35 23.13 -13.46
CA GLY A 228 -24.64 23.97 -14.40
C GLY A 228 -24.72 23.51 -15.86
N SER A 229 -24.21 24.33 -16.78
CA SER A 229 -24.24 24.04 -18.21
C SER A 229 -23.29 22.93 -18.67
N SER A 230 -22.33 22.52 -17.82
CA SER A 230 -21.44 21.38 -18.05
C SER A 230 -21.85 20.14 -17.23
N GLN A 231 -23.11 20.09 -16.75
CA GLN A 231 -23.60 18.99 -15.93
C GLN A 231 -23.34 17.65 -16.62
N THR A 232 -22.61 16.78 -15.93
CA THR A 232 -22.24 15.46 -16.46
C THR A 232 -22.37 14.41 -15.39
N ARG A 233 -23.04 13.30 -15.71
CA ARG A 233 -23.10 12.12 -14.83
C ARG A 233 -21.79 11.35 -14.96
N MET A 234 -20.98 11.41 -13.92
CA MET A 234 -19.73 10.64 -13.83
C MET A 234 -20.01 9.20 -13.40
N GLN A 235 -19.30 8.25 -14.00
CA GLN A 235 -19.25 6.87 -13.56
C GLN A 235 -17.80 6.50 -13.26
N ASN A 236 -17.58 5.78 -12.16
CA ASN A 236 -16.25 5.31 -11.78
C ASN A 236 -15.83 4.15 -12.70
N TRP A 237 -14.55 4.16 -13.05
CA TRP A 237 -13.93 3.08 -13.82
C TRP A 237 -13.54 1.87 -12.98
N ASP A 238 -13.54 1.99 -11.65
CA ASP A 238 -13.35 0.87 -10.73
C ASP A 238 -14.61 0.02 -10.68
N MET A 239 -14.66 -1.04 -11.49
CA MET A 239 -15.81 -1.94 -11.56
C MET A 239 -16.02 -2.77 -10.28
N MET A 240 -15.06 -2.81 -9.33
CA MET A 240 -15.19 -3.55 -8.08
C MET A 240 -15.99 -2.78 -7.00
N LEU A 241 -16.35 -1.53 -7.24
CA LEU A 241 -17.15 -0.72 -6.32
C LEU A 241 -18.59 -1.20 -6.22
N ARG A 242 -19.20 -0.95 -5.05
CA ARG A 242 -20.61 -1.30 -4.79
C ARG A 242 -21.55 -0.77 -5.88
N GLY A 243 -22.36 -1.65 -6.42
CA GLY A 243 -23.30 -1.35 -7.50
C GLY A 243 -22.72 -1.38 -8.91
N LEU A 244 -21.46 -1.84 -9.08
CA LEU A 244 -20.83 -2.07 -10.38
C LEU A 244 -20.57 -3.56 -10.63
N SER A 245 -20.22 -3.92 -11.87
CA SER A 245 -20.31 -5.29 -12.40
C SER A 245 -19.34 -6.31 -11.76
N GLN A 246 -18.26 -5.86 -11.12
CA GLN A 246 -17.26 -6.72 -10.49
C GLN A 246 -17.30 -6.66 -8.96
N TYR A 247 -18.31 -6.02 -8.39
CA TYR A 247 -18.49 -5.92 -6.95
C TYR A 247 -18.72 -7.29 -6.29
N GLN A 248 -18.11 -7.49 -5.13
CA GLN A 248 -18.37 -8.63 -4.24
C GLN A 248 -18.48 -8.14 -2.79
N SER A 249 -19.55 -8.54 -2.12
CA SER A 249 -19.82 -8.10 -0.73
C SER A 249 -18.81 -8.63 0.28
N ASN A 250 -18.20 -9.80 0.03
CA ASN A 250 -17.14 -10.38 0.86
C ASN A 250 -15.76 -9.74 0.64
N LEU A 251 -15.64 -8.88 -0.40
CA LEU A 251 -14.42 -8.14 -0.74
C LEU A 251 -14.78 -6.68 -1.11
N PRO A 252 -15.18 -5.85 -0.14
CA PRO A 252 -15.69 -4.49 -0.37
C PRO A 252 -14.54 -3.53 -0.71
N VAL A 253 -14.10 -3.56 -1.96
CA VAL A 253 -13.11 -2.61 -2.51
C VAL A 253 -13.67 -1.19 -2.44
N ASP A 254 -12.86 -0.23 -2.02
CA ASP A 254 -13.24 1.17 -1.83
C ASP A 254 -12.33 2.17 -2.59
N GLY A 255 -11.54 1.68 -3.51
CA GLY A 255 -10.68 2.47 -4.39
C GLY A 255 -9.49 1.65 -4.86
N LEU A 256 -8.46 2.25 -5.49
CA LEU A 256 -8.19 3.69 -5.58
C LEU A 256 -8.32 4.21 -7.03
N LYS A 257 -7.55 3.61 -7.99
CA LYS A 257 -7.43 4.18 -9.33
C LYS A 257 -7.11 3.15 -10.41
N THR A 258 -7.81 3.23 -11.52
CA THR A 258 -7.51 2.50 -12.77
C THR A 258 -6.55 3.30 -13.66
N GLY A 259 -5.79 2.58 -14.49
CA GLY A 259 -4.97 3.15 -15.55
C GLY A 259 -5.14 2.35 -16.85
N THR A 260 -5.25 3.02 -18.00
CA THR A 260 -5.33 2.37 -19.30
C THR A 260 -4.69 3.26 -20.36
N SER A 261 -3.74 2.71 -21.10
CA SER A 261 -3.22 3.23 -22.36
C SER A 261 -2.88 2.04 -23.28
N LYS A 262 -2.55 2.31 -24.54
CA LYS A 262 -2.10 1.26 -25.47
C LYS A 262 -0.87 0.53 -24.91
N ALA A 263 0.09 1.25 -24.34
CA ALA A 263 1.32 0.68 -23.80
C ALA A 263 1.11 0.12 -22.36
N ALA A 264 0.25 0.75 -21.55
CA ALA A 264 0.00 0.32 -20.18
C ALA A 264 -0.84 -0.97 -20.08
N GLY A 265 -1.69 -1.26 -21.07
CA GLY A 265 -2.71 -2.30 -20.92
C GLY A 265 -3.70 -1.96 -19.81
N GLY A 266 -4.16 -2.95 -19.07
CA GLY A 266 -5.07 -2.76 -17.93
C GLY A 266 -4.33 -2.69 -16.61
N ASN A 267 -4.31 -1.52 -15.96
CA ASN A 267 -3.73 -1.30 -14.63
C ASN A 267 -4.81 -1.01 -13.59
N PHE A 268 -4.57 -1.44 -12.35
CA PHE A 268 -5.41 -1.07 -11.22
C PHE A 268 -4.62 -1.05 -9.91
N THR A 269 -4.73 0.06 -9.21
CA THR A 269 -4.35 0.17 -7.79
C THR A 269 -5.62 0.01 -6.97
N GLY A 270 -5.77 -1.15 -6.32
CA GLY A 270 -6.94 -1.49 -5.52
C GLY A 270 -6.64 -1.46 -4.03
N THR A 271 -7.65 -1.15 -3.21
CA THR A 271 -7.55 -1.29 -1.75
C THR A 271 -8.84 -1.82 -1.16
N VAL A 272 -8.71 -2.59 -0.10
CA VAL A 272 -9.83 -3.20 0.61
C VAL A 272 -9.47 -3.37 2.08
N SER A 273 -10.45 -3.14 2.96
CA SER A 273 -10.33 -3.44 4.38
C SER A 273 -11.23 -4.60 4.77
N LYS A 274 -10.67 -5.63 5.39
CA LYS A 274 -11.41 -6.77 5.90
C LYS A 274 -11.02 -7.03 7.35
N HIS A 275 -12.02 -7.13 8.22
CA HIS A 275 -11.80 -7.31 9.68
C HIS A 275 -10.84 -6.26 10.29
N GLY A 276 -10.92 -5.01 9.84
CA GLY A 276 -10.07 -3.91 10.32
C GLY A 276 -8.63 -3.90 9.75
N HIS A 277 -8.28 -4.83 8.86
CA HIS A 277 -6.96 -4.90 8.24
C HIS A 277 -7.05 -4.56 6.75
N ARG A 278 -6.39 -3.48 6.38
CA ARG A 278 -6.38 -2.97 5.00
C ARG A 278 -5.16 -3.47 4.24
N ILE A 279 -5.40 -3.91 2.99
CA ILE A 279 -4.33 -4.19 2.04
C ILE A 279 -4.44 -3.26 0.83
N ILE A 280 -3.30 -3.04 0.17
CA ILE A 280 -3.19 -2.38 -1.12
C ILE A 280 -2.69 -3.41 -2.11
N THR A 281 -3.28 -3.44 -3.30
CA THR A 281 -2.82 -4.26 -4.41
C THR A 281 -2.56 -3.37 -5.63
N VAL A 282 -1.49 -3.65 -6.36
CA VAL A 282 -1.23 -3.05 -7.67
C VAL A 282 -1.11 -4.16 -8.67
N VAL A 283 -1.90 -4.07 -9.73
CA VAL A 283 -1.90 -4.98 -10.87
C VAL A 283 -1.59 -4.17 -12.11
N MET A 284 -0.55 -4.56 -12.85
CA MET A 284 -0.08 -3.81 -14.02
C MET A 284 -0.01 -4.67 -15.27
N HIS A 285 -0.48 -4.09 -16.36
CA HIS A 285 -0.49 -4.72 -17.68
C HIS A 285 -1.24 -6.06 -17.69
N ALA A 286 -2.44 -6.08 -17.09
CA ALA A 286 -3.38 -7.17 -17.31
C ALA A 286 -3.77 -7.19 -18.79
N GLN A 287 -3.80 -8.38 -19.37
CA GLN A 287 -4.10 -8.55 -20.80
C GLN A 287 -5.59 -8.30 -21.05
N ASN A 288 -5.91 -7.11 -21.51
CA ASN A 288 -7.26 -6.77 -21.95
C ASN A 288 -7.48 -7.25 -23.38
N LYS A 289 -8.50 -8.07 -23.59
CA LYS A 289 -8.89 -8.58 -24.92
C LYS A 289 -9.71 -7.55 -25.72
N LYS A 290 -10.40 -6.64 -25.02
CA LYS A 290 -11.26 -5.58 -25.59
C LYS A 290 -11.42 -4.41 -24.62
N THR A 291 -11.95 -3.29 -25.12
CA THR A 291 -12.33 -2.15 -24.26
C THR A 291 -13.35 -2.60 -23.20
N GLY A 292 -13.15 -2.20 -21.95
CA GLY A 292 -13.99 -2.61 -20.82
C GLY A 292 -13.74 -4.03 -20.30
N ASP A 293 -12.70 -4.73 -20.79
CA ASP A 293 -12.32 -6.05 -20.28
C ASP A 293 -12.02 -5.99 -18.78
N PRO A 294 -12.66 -6.86 -17.96
CA PRO A 294 -12.50 -6.86 -16.52
C PRO A 294 -11.19 -7.52 -16.04
N ALA A 295 -10.29 -7.93 -16.92
CA ALA A 295 -9.09 -8.71 -16.57
C ALA A 295 -8.33 -8.17 -15.36
N ARG A 296 -8.07 -6.84 -15.31
CA ARG A 296 -7.40 -6.19 -14.16
C ARG A 296 -8.12 -6.44 -12.83
N PHE A 297 -9.44 -6.41 -12.83
CA PHE A 297 -10.27 -6.60 -11.63
C PHE A 297 -10.35 -8.07 -11.22
N VAL A 298 -10.40 -8.98 -12.21
CA VAL A 298 -10.35 -10.44 -11.96
C VAL A 298 -9.01 -10.82 -11.33
N GLN A 299 -7.89 -10.31 -11.85
CA GLN A 299 -6.56 -10.56 -11.29
C GLN A 299 -6.40 -9.92 -9.90
N THR A 300 -6.91 -8.70 -9.70
CA THR A 300 -6.91 -8.02 -8.39
C THR A 300 -7.71 -8.79 -7.36
N ARG A 301 -8.92 -9.26 -7.70
CA ARG A 301 -9.76 -10.08 -6.82
C ARG A 301 -9.03 -11.35 -6.41
N TYR A 302 -8.49 -12.07 -7.38
CA TYR A 302 -7.76 -13.30 -7.11
C TYR A 302 -6.57 -13.05 -6.16
N LEU A 303 -5.83 -11.97 -6.37
CA LEU A 303 -4.73 -11.57 -5.48
C LEU A 303 -5.21 -11.23 -4.07
N MET A 304 -6.27 -10.41 -3.93
CA MET A 304 -6.82 -10.01 -2.63
C MET A 304 -7.37 -11.21 -1.86
N ASP A 305 -8.15 -12.07 -2.51
CA ASP A 305 -8.70 -13.29 -1.91
C ASP A 305 -7.58 -14.23 -1.46
N TRP A 306 -6.55 -14.39 -2.28
CA TRP A 306 -5.40 -15.21 -1.93
C TRP A 306 -4.66 -14.65 -0.69
N VAL A 307 -4.46 -13.35 -0.59
CA VAL A 307 -3.82 -12.72 0.58
C VAL A 307 -4.61 -13.06 1.85
N TYR A 308 -5.92 -12.79 1.89
CA TYR A 308 -6.74 -13.07 3.07
C TYR A 308 -6.92 -14.57 3.34
N ALA A 309 -6.81 -15.42 2.31
CA ALA A 309 -6.83 -16.87 2.45
C ALA A 309 -5.51 -17.42 3.00
N SER A 310 -4.36 -16.82 2.65
CA SER A 310 -3.02 -17.35 2.92
C SER A 310 -2.39 -16.79 4.19
N TYR A 311 -2.80 -15.60 4.61
CA TYR A 311 -2.22 -14.89 5.74
C TYR A 311 -3.25 -14.63 6.84
N ARG A 312 -2.75 -14.38 8.05
CA ARG A 312 -3.51 -13.85 9.19
C ARG A 312 -2.74 -12.69 9.81
N PRO A 313 -3.41 -11.57 10.10
CA PRO A 313 -2.78 -10.46 10.81
C PRO A 313 -2.58 -10.80 12.29
N VAL A 314 -1.46 -10.37 12.85
CA VAL A 314 -1.13 -10.48 14.27
C VAL A 314 -0.69 -9.12 14.75
N THR A 315 -1.44 -8.53 15.68
CA THR A 315 -1.10 -7.22 16.26
C THR A 315 -0.19 -7.41 17.47
N LEU A 316 0.97 -6.78 17.41
CA LEU A 316 1.93 -6.66 18.49
C LEU A 316 1.68 -5.31 19.19
N ASN A 317 1.35 -5.34 20.49
CA ASN A 317 1.07 -4.16 21.30
C ASN A 317 1.68 -4.31 22.71
N THR A 318 1.43 -3.39 23.60
CA THR A 318 1.96 -3.39 24.98
C THR A 318 1.60 -4.66 25.78
N GLN A 319 0.48 -5.31 25.46
CA GLN A 319 0.01 -6.53 26.14
C GLN A 319 0.56 -7.79 25.49
N THR A 320 0.82 -7.75 24.20
CA THR A 320 1.16 -8.91 23.39
C THR A 320 2.62 -8.98 22.97
N TYR A 321 3.41 -7.92 23.20
CA TYR A 321 4.83 -7.88 22.90
C TYR A 321 5.62 -7.29 24.05
N GLN A 322 6.52 -8.07 24.62
CA GLN A 322 7.45 -7.67 25.64
C GLN A 322 8.81 -8.29 25.37
N LEU A 323 9.87 -7.51 25.57
CA LEU A 323 11.24 -7.99 25.51
C LEU A 323 11.86 -7.75 26.90
N SER A 324 12.20 -8.86 27.55
CA SER A 324 12.84 -8.88 28.87
C SER A 324 14.37 -8.93 28.74
N ASN A 325 15.07 -8.65 29.83
CA ASN A 325 16.53 -8.75 29.94
C ASN A 325 17.33 -7.83 28.99
N VAL A 326 16.76 -6.67 28.63
CA VAL A 326 17.50 -5.65 27.88
C VAL A 326 18.57 -5.06 28.80
N LYS A 327 19.85 -5.15 28.41
CA LYS A 327 20.98 -4.69 29.23
C LYS A 327 20.88 -3.21 29.56
N VAL A 328 21.27 -2.84 30.79
CA VAL A 328 21.42 -1.47 31.27
C VAL A 328 22.76 -1.34 31.97
N PRO A 329 23.85 -1.12 31.22
CA PRO A 329 25.22 -1.22 31.76
C PRO A 329 25.48 -0.35 33.00
N MET A 330 24.96 0.89 33.00
CA MET A 330 25.14 1.86 34.10
C MET A 330 23.87 2.09 34.93
N GLY A 331 22.89 1.19 34.84
CA GLY A 331 21.65 1.25 35.61
C GLY A 331 21.79 0.70 37.03
N LYS A 332 20.93 1.15 37.96
CA LYS A 332 20.79 0.54 39.30
C LYS A 332 20.41 -0.94 39.17
N VAL A 333 19.59 -1.28 38.21
CA VAL A 333 19.29 -2.66 37.72
C VAL A 333 20.13 -2.96 36.49
N LYS A 334 20.56 -4.22 36.32
CA LYS A 334 21.42 -4.62 35.18
C LYS A 334 20.61 -4.85 33.89
N THR A 335 19.31 -5.07 34.03
CA THR A 335 18.40 -5.32 32.91
C THR A 335 17.10 -4.57 33.08
N ALA A 336 16.45 -4.27 31.97
CA ALA A 336 15.14 -3.62 31.92
C ALA A 336 14.20 -4.42 31.01
N GLU A 337 12.93 -4.10 31.12
CA GLU A 337 11.87 -4.60 30.24
C GLU A 337 11.35 -3.46 29.35
N ILE A 338 11.15 -3.80 28.09
CA ILE A 338 10.59 -2.88 27.09
C ILE A 338 9.39 -3.53 26.39
N THR A 339 8.50 -2.70 25.90
CA THR A 339 7.30 -3.14 25.20
C THR A 339 7.07 -2.34 23.92
N ALA A 340 6.09 -2.73 23.10
CA ALA A 340 5.68 -1.97 21.93
C ALA A 340 5.27 -0.54 22.31
N ALA A 341 5.83 0.47 21.64
CA ALA A 341 5.45 1.88 21.83
C ALA A 341 4.10 2.20 21.16
N LYS A 342 3.78 1.52 20.07
CA LYS A 342 2.50 1.61 19.38
C LYS A 342 2.11 0.23 18.80
N PRO A 343 0.81 -0.05 18.62
CA PRO A 343 0.37 -1.28 17.96
C PRO A 343 0.95 -1.38 16.54
N THR A 344 1.48 -2.54 16.20
CA THR A 344 2.03 -2.85 14.87
C THR A 344 1.50 -4.20 14.42
N THR A 345 0.90 -4.26 13.25
CA THR A 345 0.39 -5.51 12.68
C THR A 345 1.46 -6.17 11.81
N VAL A 346 1.64 -7.46 11.99
CA VAL A 346 2.47 -8.32 11.15
C VAL A 346 1.59 -9.42 10.57
N TRP A 347 1.66 -9.64 9.28
CA TRP A 347 0.94 -10.72 8.63
C TRP A 347 1.79 -11.98 8.62
N LEU A 348 1.26 -13.02 9.23
CA LEU A 348 1.86 -14.35 9.27
C LEU A 348 1.11 -15.27 8.31
N GLY A 349 1.83 -16.10 7.57
CA GLY A 349 1.21 -17.19 6.83
C GLY A 349 0.40 -18.08 7.78
N LYS A 350 -0.74 -18.61 7.35
CA LYS A 350 -1.66 -19.38 8.23
C LYS A 350 -1.01 -20.53 9.01
N ARG A 351 0.08 -21.11 8.47
CA ARG A 351 0.86 -22.16 9.14
C ARG A 351 1.99 -21.64 10.02
N GLN A 352 2.24 -20.35 10.01
CA GLN A 352 3.30 -19.75 10.81
C GLN A 352 2.79 -19.42 12.20
N SER A 353 3.60 -19.72 13.21
CA SER A 353 3.32 -19.36 14.59
C SER A 353 3.97 -18.04 14.96
N ARG A 354 3.37 -17.35 15.91
CA ARG A 354 3.97 -16.18 16.54
C ARG A 354 5.32 -16.50 17.23
N THR A 355 5.50 -17.72 17.71
CA THR A 355 6.77 -18.17 18.31
C THR A 355 7.93 -18.22 17.34
N GLN A 356 7.64 -18.21 16.02
CA GLN A 356 8.66 -18.11 14.96
C GLN A 356 9.11 -16.67 14.68
N LEU A 357 8.42 -15.67 15.25
CA LEU A 357 8.88 -14.27 15.19
C LEU A 357 10.08 -14.12 16.13
N LYS A 358 11.21 -13.76 15.56
CA LYS A 358 12.40 -13.33 16.31
C LYS A 358 12.55 -11.83 16.20
N SER A 359 13.16 -11.24 17.21
CA SER A 359 13.32 -9.79 17.31
C SER A 359 14.77 -9.42 17.60
N GLN A 360 15.26 -8.40 16.93
CA GLN A 360 16.55 -7.78 17.18
C GLN A 360 16.31 -6.33 17.59
N LEU A 361 16.69 -5.99 18.82
CA LEU A 361 16.60 -4.62 19.32
C LEU A 361 17.66 -3.74 18.67
N LEU A 362 17.24 -2.58 18.16
CA LEU A 362 18.07 -1.48 17.72
C LEU A 362 17.76 -0.28 18.60
N ILE A 363 18.69 0.06 19.48
CA ILE A 363 18.58 1.20 20.39
C ILE A 363 18.93 2.47 19.62
N ASP A 364 18.15 3.54 19.80
CA ASP A 364 18.47 4.84 19.23
C ASP A 364 19.76 5.38 19.88
N THR A 365 20.61 6.05 19.11
CA THR A 365 21.92 6.54 19.54
C THR A 365 21.88 7.40 20.81
N GLY A 366 20.82 8.21 20.98
CA GLY A 366 20.58 9.02 22.19
C GLY A 366 20.26 8.22 23.46
N HIS A 367 19.83 6.96 23.31
CA HIS A 367 19.45 6.07 24.40
C HIS A 367 20.39 4.87 24.55
N GLN A 368 21.44 4.81 23.76
CA GLN A 368 22.41 3.71 23.78
C GLN A 368 23.61 4.04 24.67
N GLU A 369 24.01 3.07 25.48
CA GLU A 369 25.27 3.10 26.27
C GLU A 369 25.92 1.72 26.21
N LYS A 370 27.13 1.63 25.64
CA LYS A 370 27.81 0.35 25.34
C LYS A 370 26.85 -0.56 24.53
N ASP A 371 26.56 -1.74 25.03
CA ASP A 371 25.71 -2.75 24.40
C ASP A 371 24.27 -2.78 24.98
N GLY A 372 23.83 -1.68 25.60
CA GLY A 372 22.53 -1.60 26.26
C GLY A 372 21.90 -0.21 26.32
N LEU A 373 20.88 -0.08 27.15
CA LEU A 373 20.18 1.18 27.38
C LEU A 373 20.97 2.10 28.31
N LYS A 374 21.01 3.38 27.97
CA LYS A 374 21.58 4.43 28.80
C LYS A 374 20.61 4.72 29.98
N ALA A 375 21.17 4.85 31.18
CA ALA A 375 20.41 5.28 32.36
C ALA A 375 20.83 6.71 32.79
N PRO A 376 19.91 7.55 33.38
CA PRO A 376 18.52 7.21 33.71
C PRO A 376 17.55 7.34 32.51
N LEU A 377 16.43 6.62 32.56
CA LEU A 377 15.31 6.75 31.61
C LEU A 377 13.98 6.75 32.39
N ALA A 378 13.05 7.58 31.96
CA ALA A 378 11.68 7.56 32.47
C ALA A 378 10.88 6.38 31.89
N ALA A 379 9.84 5.95 32.58
CA ALA A 379 8.85 5.04 32.03
C ALA A 379 8.20 5.63 30.76
N ASN A 380 7.78 4.79 29.85
CA ASN A 380 7.19 5.15 28.55
C ASN A 380 8.13 5.94 27.62
N THR A 381 9.43 5.97 27.87
CA THR A 381 10.40 6.56 26.93
C THR A 381 10.60 5.62 25.73
N THR A 382 10.36 6.11 24.52
CA THR A 382 10.71 5.38 23.29
C THR A 382 12.23 5.33 23.19
N VAL A 383 12.79 4.13 23.11
CA VAL A 383 14.25 3.89 23.19
C VAL A 383 14.83 3.33 21.91
N GLY A 384 14.01 3.08 20.91
CA GLY A 384 14.44 2.54 19.64
C GLY A 384 13.36 1.72 18.96
N LYS A 385 13.77 0.78 18.13
CA LYS A 385 12.89 -0.14 17.39
C LYS A 385 13.42 -1.57 17.44
N VAL A 386 12.52 -2.51 17.25
CA VAL A 386 12.86 -3.92 17.08
C VAL A 386 12.66 -4.29 15.63
N ARG A 387 13.68 -4.85 15.00
CA ARG A 387 13.55 -5.54 13.72
C ARG A 387 12.92 -6.91 13.93
N LEU A 388 11.90 -7.20 13.12
CA LEU A 388 11.20 -8.48 13.18
C LEU A 388 11.66 -9.40 12.05
N THR A 389 11.97 -10.64 12.38
CA THR A 389 12.22 -11.70 11.41
C THR A 389 11.27 -12.86 11.67
N LEU A 390 10.92 -13.61 10.62
CA LEU A 390 10.03 -14.75 10.70
C LEU A 390 10.77 -16.01 10.23
N ALA A 391 10.94 -16.99 11.13
CA ALA A 391 11.71 -18.19 10.87
C ALA A 391 13.13 -17.89 10.29
N GLY A 392 13.80 -16.84 10.83
CA GLY A 392 15.14 -16.42 10.42
C GLY A 392 15.20 -15.59 9.12
N LYS A 393 14.08 -15.33 8.45
CA LYS A 393 14.00 -14.51 7.24
C LYS A 393 13.45 -13.12 7.56
N THR A 394 13.94 -12.11 6.85
CA THR A 394 13.38 -10.75 6.90
C THR A 394 11.93 -10.73 6.46
N ILE A 395 11.13 -9.85 7.08
CA ILE A 395 9.75 -9.58 6.67
C ILE A 395 9.81 -8.36 5.76
N SER A 396 9.86 -8.61 4.46
CA SER A 396 10.05 -7.56 3.45
C SER A 396 8.94 -6.51 3.49
N GLN A 397 9.29 -5.25 3.28
CA GLN A 397 8.36 -4.13 3.14
C GLN A 397 8.77 -3.20 1.98
N ILE A 398 7.83 -2.35 1.58
CA ILE A 398 7.97 -1.48 0.39
C ILE A 398 8.76 -0.18 0.66
N ASP A 399 9.07 0.12 1.90
CA ASP A 399 9.94 1.24 2.23
C ASP A 399 11.43 0.81 2.18
N ASP A 400 12.33 1.76 2.39
CA ASP A 400 13.78 1.49 2.32
C ASP A 400 14.30 0.73 3.55
N SER A 401 13.43 0.28 4.45
CA SER A 401 13.82 -0.53 5.58
C SER A 401 13.84 -2.02 5.20
N ASP A 402 14.88 -2.73 5.62
CA ASP A 402 15.09 -4.14 5.28
C ASP A 402 13.98 -5.07 5.79
N THR A 403 13.25 -4.66 6.84
CA THR A 403 12.23 -5.51 7.48
C THR A 403 11.25 -4.72 8.33
N VAL A 404 10.05 -5.27 8.56
CA VAL A 404 9.05 -4.68 9.46
C VAL A 404 9.66 -4.43 10.83
N SER A 405 9.53 -3.20 11.30
CA SER A 405 10.04 -2.76 12.59
C SER A 405 8.92 -2.32 13.53
N LEU A 406 9.13 -2.59 14.83
CA LEU A 406 8.23 -2.26 15.91
C LEU A 406 8.92 -1.22 16.81
N PRO A 407 8.43 0.03 16.93
CA PRO A 407 8.95 0.97 17.92
C PRO A 407 8.72 0.44 19.33
N VAL A 408 9.72 0.60 20.22
CA VAL A 408 9.66 0.08 21.59
C VAL A 408 9.95 1.16 22.62
N LYS A 409 9.36 1.00 23.82
CA LYS A 409 9.46 1.92 24.95
C LYS A 409 9.72 1.18 26.25
N THR A 410 10.29 1.88 27.23
CA THR A 410 10.46 1.41 28.62
C THR A 410 9.11 1.18 29.29
N ILE A 411 9.00 0.15 30.13
CA ILE A 411 7.81 -0.11 30.94
C ILE A 411 7.90 0.68 32.25
N TYR A 412 9.09 0.69 32.88
CA TYR A 412 9.34 1.31 34.18
C TYR A 412 10.45 2.36 34.09
N ASN A 413 10.55 3.20 35.16
CA ASN A 413 11.67 4.10 35.34
C ASN A 413 12.97 3.31 35.55
N ILE A 414 13.99 3.61 34.78
CA ILE A 414 15.33 3.04 34.91
C ILE A 414 16.21 4.06 35.63
N LYS A 415 16.57 3.76 36.87
CA LYS A 415 17.46 4.64 37.68
C LYS A 415 18.93 4.32 37.35
N GLN A 416 19.75 5.35 37.38
CA GLN A 416 21.20 5.21 37.25
C GLN A 416 21.81 4.61 38.53
N ALA A 417 22.86 3.81 38.41
CA ALA A 417 23.63 3.32 39.53
C ALA A 417 24.40 4.50 40.21
N ASN A 418 24.77 4.32 41.47
CA ASN A 418 25.62 5.29 42.14
C ASN A 418 27.02 5.39 41.49
N TRP A 419 27.76 6.45 41.76
CA TRP A 419 29.02 6.72 41.10
C TRP A 419 30.08 5.63 41.33
N LEU A 420 30.16 5.05 42.51
CA LEU A 420 31.11 3.96 42.83
C LEU A 420 30.87 2.73 41.97
N VAL A 421 29.61 2.30 41.86
CA VAL A 421 29.22 1.16 41.05
C VAL A 421 29.51 1.41 39.56
N ARG A 422 29.31 2.63 39.08
CA ARG A 422 29.57 3.01 37.67
C ARG A 422 31.07 2.95 37.37
N THR A 423 31.88 3.58 38.22
CA THR A 423 33.37 3.59 38.10
C THR A 423 33.91 2.16 38.13
N TRP A 424 33.38 1.30 39.01
CA TRP A 424 33.77 -0.09 39.09
C TRP A 424 33.40 -0.87 37.81
N ARG A 425 32.20 -0.66 37.29
CA ARG A 425 31.76 -1.31 36.02
C ARG A 425 32.53 -0.80 34.81
N ASP A 426 32.91 0.49 34.78
CA ASP A 426 33.79 1.04 33.74
C ASP A 426 35.18 0.40 33.80
N PHE A 427 35.76 0.29 35.01
CA PHE A 427 37.03 -0.39 35.21
C PHE A 427 36.98 -1.83 34.69
N LEU A 428 35.98 -2.61 35.08
CA LEU A 428 35.82 -4.01 34.61
C LEU A 428 35.59 -4.15 33.12
N SER A 429 35.14 -3.11 32.43
CA SER A 429 34.91 -3.13 30.96
C SER A 429 36.17 -2.89 30.14
N LEU A 430 37.29 -2.64 30.77
CA LEU A 430 38.60 -2.47 30.12
C LEU A 430 39.35 -3.81 29.95
N PHE A 431 38.85 -4.87 30.62
CA PHE A 431 39.33 -6.24 30.57
C PHE A 431 38.26 -7.17 29.98
#